data_77ba6b118426af81844d6801266695c4
#
_entry.id   77ba6b118426af81844d6801266695c4
#
_cell.length_a   1.000
_cell.length_b   1.000
_cell.length_c   1.000
_cell.angle_alpha   90.00
_cell.angle_beta   90.00
_cell.angle_gamma   90.00
#
_symmetry.space_group_name_H-M   'P 1'
#
loop_
_entity.id
_entity.type
_entity.pdbx_description
1 polymer ?
#
loop_
_entity_poly.entity_id
_entity_poly.type
_entity_poly.pdbx_seq_one_letter_code
_entity_poly.pdbx_strand_id
1 'polypeptide(L)'
;MSNLLKSIVALAAAPFASAATSASAETSHIFWKDLRPATQAVAEDAGLPMIAAKLPDHGETLSLDLRGKTIELAGYALPVDRDGDLVYQFLLVPWTGACSHMPTPPPNQIVLVTPARPYKISQAYQPVAVTGALRPEMEKSQLFILDGVSVIQSGYSVRKAEVVGVDTVPDTITLPVNSPWSFLNKKKN
;
A
#
# COMPACT_ATOMS: atom_id res chain seq x y z
N MET A 1 -30.59 -80.29 -7.68
CA MET A 1 -29.45 -80.09 -8.50
C MET A 1 -29.69 -78.68 -9.17
N SER A 2 -29.40 -77.64 -8.50
CA SER A 2 -29.73 -76.34 -9.05
C SER A 2 -28.60 -75.34 -8.70
N ASN A 3 -27.83 -74.98 -9.73
CA ASN A 3 -26.74 -74.03 -9.62
C ASN A 3 -27.29 -72.60 -9.65
N LEU A 4 -27.17 -71.87 -8.52
CA LEU A 4 -27.46 -70.46 -8.44
C LEU A 4 -26.20 -69.69 -8.81
N LEU A 5 -26.19 -69.03 -9.98
CA LEU A 5 -25.21 -68.04 -10.38
C LEU A 5 -25.41 -66.78 -9.55
N LYS A 6 -24.44 -66.39 -8.75
CA LYS A 6 -24.38 -65.10 -8.09
C LYS A 6 -23.62 -64.13 -9.01
N SER A 7 -24.41 -63.18 -9.63
CA SER A 7 -23.83 -62.02 -10.33
C SER A 7 -23.36 -61.01 -9.35
N ILE A 8 -22.04 -60.74 -9.33
CA ILE A 8 -21.41 -59.63 -8.58
C ILE A 8 -21.41 -58.43 -9.50
N VAL A 9 -22.22 -57.43 -9.17
CA VAL A 9 -22.19 -56.10 -9.81
C VAL A 9 -21.08 -55.30 -9.13
N ALA A 10 -19.94 -55.08 -9.83
CA ALA A 10 -18.87 -54.22 -9.39
C ALA A 10 -19.24 -52.77 -9.71
N LEU A 11 -19.55 -52.00 -8.68
CA LEU A 11 -19.77 -50.56 -8.77
C LEU A 11 -18.44 -49.85 -8.84
N ALA A 12 -18.04 -49.36 -10.02
CA ALA A 12 -16.83 -48.58 -10.23
C ALA A 12 -17.07 -47.15 -9.74
N ALA A 13 -16.48 -46.80 -8.61
CA ALA A 13 -16.41 -45.43 -8.12
C ALA A 13 -15.30 -44.68 -8.89
N ALA A 14 -15.69 -43.73 -9.76
CA ALA A 14 -14.76 -42.82 -10.41
C ALA A 14 -14.35 -41.73 -9.42
N PRO A 15 -13.07 -41.42 -9.24
CA PRO A 15 -12.65 -40.28 -8.42
C PRO A 15 -12.92 -38.97 -9.19
N PHE A 16 -13.78 -38.13 -8.64
CA PHE A 16 -13.89 -36.73 -9.06
C PHE A 16 -12.62 -36.00 -8.63
N ALA A 17 -11.70 -35.81 -9.56
CA ALA A 17 -10.57 -34.90 -9.38
C ALA A 17 -11.10 -33.46 -9.49
N SER A 18 -11.37 -32.81 -8.35
CA SER A 18 -11.58 -31.35 -8.28
C SER A 18 -10.28 -30.66 -8.62
N ALA A 19 -10.15 -30.20 -9.85
CA ALA A 19 -9.11 -29.25 -10.22
C ALA A 19 -9.42 -27.91 -9.52
N ALA A 20 -8.73 -27.64 -8.42
CA ALA A 20 -8.72 -26.33 -7.81
C ALA A 20 -8.00 -25.37 -8.76
N THR A 21 -8.75 -24.63 -9.55
CA THR A 21 -8.23 -23.52 -10.36
C THR A 21 -7.81 -22.43 -9.38
N SER A 22 -6.51 -22.34 -9.11
CA SER A 22 -5.92 -21.22 -8.41
C SER A 22 -6.09 -20.00 -9.29
N ALA A 23 -7.11 -19.18 -9.02
CA ALA A 23 -7.22 -17.86 -9.60
C ALA A 23 -6.03 -17.04 -9.10
N SER A 24 -5.00 -16.89 -9.94
CA SER A 24 -3.92 -15.94 -9.70
C SER A 24 -4.57 -14.56 -9.70
N ALA A 25 -4.66 -13.94 -8.53
CA ALA A 25 -5.15 -12.57 -8.43
C ALA A 25 -4.16 -11.69 -9.22
N GLU A 26 -4.66 -11.07 -10.29
CA GLU A 26 -3.87 -10.15 -11.10
C GLU A 26 -3.37 -9.01 -10.22
N THR A 27 -2.05 -8.86 -10.09
CA THR A 27 -1.43 -7.78 -9.33
C THR A 27 -1.39 -6.54 -10.20
N SER A 28 -2.04 -5.48 -9.75
CA SER A 28 -2.01 -4.18 -10.43
C SER A 28 -0.87 -3.33 -9.90
N HIS A 29 0.07 -2.96 -10.76
CA HIS A 29 1.06 -1.95 -10.41
C HIS A 29 0.39 -0.58 -10.39
N ILE A 30 0.46 0.11 -9.25
CA ILE A 30 -0.17 1.42 -9.04
C ILE A 30 0.86 2.46 -8.61
N PHE A 31 0.49 3.72 -8.76
CA PHE A 31 1.26 4.88 -8.37
C PHE A 31 0.56 5.67 -7.26
N TRP A 32 1.28 6.53 -6.59
CA TRP A 32 0.75 7.38 -5.51
C TRP A 32 -0.43 8.26 -5.97
N LYS A 33 -0.42 8.72 -7.23
CA LYS A 33 -1.52 9.48 -7.82
C LYS A 33 -2.84 8.69 -7.88
N ASP A 34 -2.76 7.36 -8.04
CA ASP A 34 -3.92 6.48 -8.19
C ASP A 34 -4.67 6.29 -6.85
N LEU A 35 -4.02 6.62 -5.73
CA LEU A 35 -4.65 6.64 -4.40
C LEU A 35 -5.52 7.88 -4.16
N ARG A 36 -5.39 8.91 -5.00
CA ARG A 36 -6.21 10.12 -4.91
C ARG A 36 -7.55 9.92 -5.57
N PRO A 37 -8.64 10.49 -5.02
CA PRO A 37 -9.92 10.51 -5.72
C PRO A 37 -9.78 11.17 -7.09
N ALA A 38 -10.49 10.66 -8.08
CA ALA A 38 -10.43 11.17 -9.47
C ALA A 38 -10.72 12.68 -9.57
N THR A 39 -11.58 13.20 -8.70
CA THR A 39 -11.90 14.64 -8.61
C THR A 39 -10.70 15.49 -8.19
N GLN A 40 -9.80 14.99 -7.33
CA GLN A 40 -8.58 15.71 -6.93
C GLN A 40 -7.53 15.68 -8.05
N ALA A 41 -7.37 14.54 -8.71
CA ALA A 41 -6.42 14.38 -9.80
C ALA A 41 -6.73 15.35 -10.97
N VAL A 42 -8.01 15.50 -11.34
CA VAL A 42 -8.43 16.40 -12.41
C VAL A 42 -8.19 17.86 -12.06
N ALA A 43 -8.35 18.26 -10.79
CA ALA A 43 -8.14 19.65 -10.37
C ALA A 43 -6.65 20.05 -10.42
N GLU A 44 -5.75 19.15 -10.11
CA GLU A 44 -4.29 19.37 -10.18
C GLU A 44 -3.80 19.45 -11.64
N ASP A 45 -4.23 18.53 -12.50
CA ASP A 45 -3.86 18.49 -13.91
C ASP A 45 -4.41 19.68 -14.72
N ALA A 46 -5.57 20.22 -14.32
CA ALA A 46 -6.19 21.36 -14.98
C ALA A 46 -5.53 22.71 -14.64
N GLY A 47 -4.57 22.74 -13.71
CA GLY A 47 -3.92 23.98 -13.29
C GLY A 47 -4.88 25.01 -12.70
N LEU A 48 -6.04 24.53 -12.20
CA LEU A 48 -7.04 25.42 -11.60
C LEU A 48 -6.48 26.08 -10.34
N PRO A 49 -6.67 27.39 -10.17
CA PRO A 49 -6.17 28.06 -8.98
C PRO A 49 -6.81 27.44 -7.73
N MET A 50 -5.99 27.18 -6.72
CA MET A 50 -6.39 26.56 -5.44
C MET A 50 -7.60 27.23 -4.75
N ILE A 51 -7.99 28.41 -5.20
CA ILE A 51 -9.16 29.15 -4.69
C ILE A 51 -10.49 28.48 -5.09
N ALA A 52 -10.53 27.78 -6.23
CA ALA A 52 -11.71 27.03 -6.67
C ALA A 52 -11.84 25.66 -5.99
N ALA A 53 -10.75 25.13 -5.48
CA ALA A 53 -10.66 23.84 -4.80
C ALA A 53 -10.77 23.96 -3.27
N LYS A 54 -11.56 24.90 -2.76
CA LYS A 54 -11.90 24.94 -1.33
C LYS A 54 -12.99 23.90 -1.03
N LEU A 55 -12.71 22.66 -1.37
CA LEU A 55 -13.30 21.53 -0.69
C LEU A 55 -12.44 21.28 0.55
N PRO A 56 -13.02 21.18 1.74
CA PRO A 56 -12.29 20.88 2.95
C PRO A 56 -11.88 19.40 2.98
N ASP A 57 -11.14 18.98 1.96
CA ASP A 57 -10.63 17.63 1.88
C ASP A 57 -9.10 17.69 2.01
N HIS A 58 -8.66 17.62 3.25
CA HIS A 58 -7.25 17.53 3.59
C HIS A 58 -6.65 16.14 3.26
N GLY A 59 -7.17 15.45 2.22
CA GLY A 59 -6.77 14.11 1.84
C GLY A 59 -7.45 13.03 2.68
N GLU A 60 -8.58 13.34 3.30
CA GLU A 60 -9.41 12.37 4.02
C GLU A 60 -10.34 11.60 3.09
N THR A 61 -10.65 12.14 1.91
CA THR A 61 -11.39 11.40 0.88
C THR A 61 -10.49 10.37 0.24
N LEU A 62 -10.95 9.10 0.27
CA LEU A 62 -10.21 7.95 -0.23
C LEU A 62 -10.78 7.49 -1.56
N SER A 63 -9.92 7.03 -2.47
CA SER A 63 -10.35 6.30 -3.66
C SER A 63 -10.83 4.91 -3.26
N LEU A 64 -12.04 4.54 -3.69
CA LEU A 64 -12.61 3.21 -3.45
C LEU A 64 -12.39 2.25 -4.62
N ASP A 65 -11.87 2.74 -5.74
CA ASP A 65 -11.70 1.98 -6.99
C ASP A 65 -10.72 0.81 -6.86
N LEU A 66 -9.78 0.93 -5.91
CA LEU A 66 -8.76 -0.07 -5.63
C LEU A 66 -9.09 -0.96 -4.42
N ARG A 67 -10.29 -0.82 -3.84
CA ARG A 67 -10.71 -1.60 -2.67
C ARG A 67 -10.62 -3.10 -2.93
N GLY A 68 -9.83 -3.79 -2.11
CA GLY A 68 -9.68 -5.25 -2.17
C GLY A 68 -8.89 -5.78 -3.36
N LYS A 69 -8.41 -4.92 -4.27
CA LYS A 69 -7.53 -5.32 -5.35
C LYS A 69 -6.13 -5.61 -4.80
N THR A 70 -5.48 -6.63 -5.34
CA THR A 70 -4.06 -6.88 -5.09
C THR A 70 -3.26 -5.87 -5.89
N ILE A 71 -2.54 -5.01 -5.18
CA ILE A 71 -1.73 -3.94 -5.77
C ILE A 71 -0.25 -4.15 -5.48
N GLU A 72 0.60 -3.55 -6.29
CA GLU A 72 1.99 -3.30 -5.99
C GLU A 72 2.24 -1.80 -5.98
N LEU A 73 2.76 -1.29 -4.86
CA LEU A 73 3.08 0.12 -4.67
C LEU A 73 4.49 0.27 -4.10
N ALA A 74 5.32 1.07 -4.76
CA ALA A 74 6.63 1.42 -4.25
C ALA A 74 6.59 2.71 -3.42
N GLY A 75 7.40 2.75 -2.36
CA GLY A 75 7.48 3.90 -1.46
C GLY A 75 8.61 3.75 -0.45
N TYR A 76 8.59 4.59 0.56
CA TYR A 76 9.59 4.61 1.62
C TYR A 76 8.99 4.08 2.93
N ALA A 77 9.64 3.10 3.54
CA ALA A 77 9.17 2.48 4.77
C ALA A 77 9.59 3.31 6.01
N LEU A 78 8.61 3.74 6.78
CA LEU A 78 8.79 4.42 8.06
C LEU A 78 8.26 3.53 9.18
N PRO A 79 9.13 2.87 9.98
CA PRO A 79 8.72 1.92 11.01
C PRO A 79 7.81 2.55 12.06
N VAL A 80 6.74 1.84 12.42
CA VAL A 80 5.80 2.18 13.50
C VAL A 80 5.96 1.20 14.65
N ASP A 81 5.98 -0.10 14.35
CA ASP A 81 6.17 -1.18 15.31
C ASP A 81 7.38 -2.00 14.89
N ARG A 82 8.39 -2.06 15.76
CA ARG A 82 9.66 -2.76 15.50
C ARG A 82 10.31 -3.31 16.78
N ASP A 83 11.04 -4.39 16.60
CA ASP A 83 11.98 -4.91 17.59
C ASP A 83 13.36 -5.04 16.93
N GLY A 84 14.29 -4.18 17.34
CA GLY A 84 15.59 -4.03 16.67
C GLY A 84 15.43 -3.68 15.19
N ASP A 85 15.97 -4.54 14.32
CA ASP A 85 15.89 -4.40 12.86
C ASP A 85 14.59 -5.00 12.25
N LEU A 86 13.83 -5.75 13.03
CA LEU A 86 12.61 -6.42 12.58
C LEU A 86 11.42 -5.47 12.73
N VAL A 87 10.75 -5.23 11.61
CA VAL A 87 9.58 -4.35 11.54
C VAL A 87 8.33 -5.20 11.34
N TYR A 88 7.38 -5.02 12.25
CA TYR A 88 6.08 -5.67 12.26
C TYR A 88 5.01 -4.80 11.60
N GLN A 89 5.20 -3.47 11.66
CA GLN A 89 4.29 -2.52 11.04
C GLN A 89 5.05 -1.24 10.66
N PHE A 90 4.72 -0.67 9.49
CA PHE A 90 5.31 0.58 9.03
C PHE A 90 4.32 1.40 8.20
N LEU A 91 4.56 2.70 8.13
CA LEU A 91 3.91 3.57 7.18
C LEU A 91 4.71 3.55 5.87
N LEU A 92 4.06 3.28 4.76
CA LEU A 92 4.60 3.50 3.44
C LEU A 92 4.25 4.94 3.04
N VAL A 93 5.26 5.72 2.67
CA VAL A 93 5.13 7.15 2.35
C VAL A 93 5.79 7.47 1.01
N PRO A 94 5.33 8.53 0.31
CA PRO A 94 5.76 8.83 -1.06
C PRO A 94 7.14 9.50 -1.17
N TRP A 95 7.69 10.03 -0.08
CA TRP A 95 9.01 10.67 -0.07
C TRP A 95 9.76 10.44 1.23
N THR A 96 11.07 10.56 1.18
CA THR A 96 11.94 10.47 2.35
C THR A 96 11.75 11.67 3.28
N GLY A 97 11.86 11.44 4.59
CA GLY A 97 11.71 12.49 5.60
C GLY A 97 10.26 12.87 5.91
N ALA A 98 9.27 12.27 5.21
CA ALA A 98 7.85 12.46 5.52
C ALA A 98 7.58 12.19 7.00
N CYS A 99 6.73 12.99 7.63
CA CYS A 99 6.35 12.87 9.05
C CYS A 99 7.47 13.15 10.08
N SER A 100 8.70 13.47 9.65
CA SER A 100 9.79 13.82 10.58
C SER A 100 10.43 15.16 10.26
N HIS A 101 11.02 15.32 9.08
CA HIS A 101 11.72 16.56 8.67
C HIS A 101 11.03 17.26 7.50
N MET A 102 10.13 16.57 6.84
CA MET A 102 9.33 17.06 5.72
C MET A 102 7.87 17.10 6.12
N PRO A 103 7.03 17.89 5.43
CA PRO A 103 5.60 17.91 5.68
C PRO A 103 5.01 16.50 5.67
N THR A 104 4.07 16.27 6.58
CA THR A 104 3.31 15.02 6.61
C THR A 104 2.45 14.94 5.35
N PRO A 105 2.51 13.83 4.59
CA PRO A 105 1.60 13.60 3.48
C PRO A 105 0.15 13.59 3.98
N PRO A 106 -0.82 13.95 3.14
CA PRO A 106 -2.22 13.80 3.50
C PRO A 106 -2.58 12.31 3.69
N PRO A 107 -3.63 11.98 4.46
CA PRO A 107 -3.97 10.58 4.77
C PRO A 107 -4.12 9.67 3.54
N ASN A 108 -4.68 10.18 2.43
CA ASN A 108 -4.81 9.42 1.18
C ASN A 108 -3.48 9.19 0.44
N GLN A 109 -2.37 9.65 1.00
CA GLN A 109 -1.01 9.41 0.51
C GLN A 109 -0.15 8.70 1.58
N ILE A 110 -0.79 8.02 2.53
CA ILE A 110 -0.11 7.19 3.54
C ILE A 110 -0.80 5.83 3.60
N VAL A 111 -0.01 4.77 3.50
CA VAL A 111 -0.50 3.39 3.59
C VAL A 111 0.12 2.71 4.81
N LEU A 112 -0.73 2.21 5.72
CA LEU A 112 -0.27 1.40 6.84
C LEU A 112 -0.04 -0.05 6.36
N VAL A 113 1.17 -0.54 6.52
CA VAL A 113 1.57 -1.87 6.04
C VAL A 113 1.88 -2.78 7.20
N THR A 114 1.23 -3.95 7.21
CA THR A 114 1.56 -5.07 8.09
C THR A 114 2.12 -6.20 7.23
N PRO A 115 3.42 -6.45 7.23
CA PRO A 115 4.05 -7.52 6.46
C PRO A 115 3.51 -8.90 6.85
N ALA A 116 3.50 -9.85 5.91
CA ALA A 116 3.12 -11.24 6.18
C ALA A 116 4.10 -11.93 7.14
N ARG A 117 5.36 -11.47 7.16
CA ARG A 117 6.42 -11.85 8.09
C ARG A 117 7.18 -10.59 8.48
N PRO A 118 7.75 -10.51 9.70
CA PRO A 118 8.57 -9.38 10.08
C PRO A 118 9.63 -9.08 9.01
N TYR A 119 9.68 -7.84 8.55
CA TYR A 119 10.58 -7.41 7.49
C TYR A 119 11.83 -6.77 8.11
N LYS A 120 13.00 -7.20 7.68
CA LYS A 120 14.26 -6.62 8.15
C LYS A 120 14.54 -5.32 7.43
N ILE A 121 14.61 -4.22 8.18
CA ILE A 121 14.91 -2.89 7.67
C ILE A 121 16.29 -2.45 8.16
N SER A 122 17.10 -1.91 7.26
CA SER A 122 18.46 -1.42 7.59
C SER A 122 18.48 0.04 8.03
N GLN A 123 17.51 0.82 7.57
CA GLN A 123 17.39 2.25 7.88
C GLN A 123 15.95 2.74 7.73
N ALA A 124 15.62 3.83 8.44
CA ALA A 124 14.36 4.53 8.20
C ALA A 124 14.31 5.05 6.76
N TYR A 125 13.11 5.07 6.17
CA TYR A 125 12.90 5.45 4.77
C TYR A 125 13.64 4.57 3.77
N GLN A 126 13.86 3.29 4.10
CA GLN A 126 14.33 2.33 3.12
C GLN A 126 13.29 2.21 1.99
N PRO A 127 13.71 2.31 0.69
CA PRO A 127 12.81 2.14 -0.41
C PRO A 127 12.36 0.68 -0.53
N VAL A 128 11.06 0.47 -0.64
CA VAL A 128 10.43 -0.87 -0.72
C VAL A 128 9.28 -0.87 -1.72
N ALA A 129 9.01 -2.03 -2.31
CA ALA A 129 7.77 -2.34 -3.00
C ALA A 129 6.90 -3.21 -2.08
N VAL A 130 5.63 -2.88 -1.99
CA VAL A 130 4.62 -3.55 -1.16
C VAL A 130 3.56 -4.14 -2.06
N THR A 131 3.36 -5.46 -1.96
CA THR A 131 2.32 -6.17 -2.69
C THR A 131 1.28 -6.73 -1.73
N GLY A 132 0.01 -6.50 -2.00
CA GLY A 132 -1.09 -7.01 -1.19
C GLY A 132 -2.44 -6.37 -1.49
N ALA A 133 -3.47 -6.84 -0.79
CA ALA A 133 -4.82 -6.31 -0.95
C ALA A 133 -4.98 -4.94 -0.28
N LEU A 134 -5.24 -3.91 -1.08
CA LEU A 134 -5.44 -2.55 -0.59
C LEU A 134 -6.81 -2.39 0.06
N ARG A 135 -6.82 -1.74 1.22
CA ARG A 135 -8.04 -1.43 1.97
C ARG A 135 -8.11 0.07 2.24
N PRO A 136 -9.12 0.77 1.73
CA PRO A 136 -9.44 2.12 2.17
C PRO A 136 -9.95 2.07 3.62
N GLU A 137 -9.13 2.50 4.55
CA GLU A 137 -9.39 2.42 5.99
C GLU A 137 -8.54 3.48 6.68
N MET A 138 -9.21 4.39 7.38
CA MET A 138 -8.53 5.44 8.14
C MET A 138 -8.03 4.86 9.46
N GLU A 139 -6.71 4.81 9.62
CA GLU A 139 -6.07 4.34 10.85
C GLU A 139 -5.15 5.41 11.43
N LYS A 140 -4.97 5.40 12.75
CA LYS A 140 -4.04 6.28 13.47
C LYS A 140 -2.90 5.47 14.04
N SER A 141 -1.68 5.89 13.74
CA SER A 141 -0.45 5.29 14.25
C SER A 141 0.32 6.29 15.09
N GLN A 142 0.92 5.83 16.19
CA GLN A 142 1.85 6.62 16.96
C GLN A 142 3.26 6.43 16.39
N LEU A 143 3.92 7.53 16.08
CA LEU A 143 5.28 7.54 15.59
C LEU A 143 6.17 8.20 16.63
N PHE A 144 7.18 7.47 17.11
CA PHE A 144 8.19 8.01 18.01
C PHE A 144 9.26 8.71 17.18
N ILE A 145 9.32 10.01 17.30
CA ILE A 145 10.28 10.89 16.63
C ILE A 145 11.22 11.55 17.67
N LEU A 146 12.28 12.18 17.22
CA LEU A 146 13.29 12.80 18.12
C LEU A 146 12.66 13.79 19.09
N ASP A 147 11.61 14.52 18.68
CA ASP A 147 10.96 15.56 19.46
C ASP A 147 9.72 15.06 20.23
N GLY A 148 9.51 13.72 20.31
CA GLY A 148 8.39 13.13 21.06
C GLY A 148 7.57 12.13 20.28
N VAL A 149 6.24 12.15 20.49
CA VAL A 149 5.28 11.25 19.83
C VAL A 149 4.39 12.05 18.90
N SER A 150 4.35 11.64 17.63
CA SER A 150 3.43 12.18 16.64
C SER A 150 2.35 11.16 16.32
N VAL A 151 1.11 11.61 16.15
CA VAL A 151 -0.01 10.77 15.69
C VAL A 151 -0.20 11.01 14.21
N ILE A 152 0.05 9.99 13.41
CA ILE A 152 -0.09 10.03 11.95
C ILE A 152 -1.34 9.27 11.54
N GLN A 153 -2.10 9.86 10.63
CA GLN A 153 -3.30 9.23 10.07
C GLN A 153 -3.00 8.71 8.67
N SER A 154 -3.22 7.40 8.46
CA SER A 154 -3.15 6.75 7.16
C SER A 154 -4.56 6.57 6.59
N GLY A 155 -4.72 6.70 5.27
CA GLY A 155 -6.00 6.51 4.58
C GLY A 155 -6.18 5.10 4.05
N TYR A 156 -5.10 4.34 3.95
CA TYR A 156 -5.12 2.99 3.41
C TYR A 156 -4.34 2.03 4.29
N SER A 157 -4.71 0.75 4.21
CA SER A 157 -3.94 -0.33 4.83
C SER A 157 -3.71 -1.50 3.87
N VAL A 158 -2.56 -2.18 4.03
CA VAL A 158 -2.25 -3.46 3.40
C VAL A 158 -1.79 -4.42 4.47
N ARG A 159 -2.59 -5.47 4.72
CA ARG A 159 -2.29 -6.49 5.73
C ARG A 159 -1.77 -7.76 5.07
N LYS A 160 -0.87 -8.46 5.72
CA LYS A 160 -0.16 -9.65 5.20
C LYS A 160 0.55 -9.34 3.87
N ALA A 161 1.18 -8.17 3.82
CA ALA A 161 1.87 -7.69 2.65
C ALA A 161 3.13 -8.50 2.35
N GLU A 162 3.40 -8.72 1.08
CA GLU A 162 4.73 -9.05 0.61
C GLU A 162 5.54 -7.78 0.47
N VAL A 163 6.75 -7.75 1.04
CA VAL A 163 7.61 -6.56 1.06
C VAL A 163 8.98 -6.91 0.49
N VAL A 164 9.40 -6.16 -0.53
CA VAL A 164 10.68 -6.35 -1.21
C VAL A 164 11.44 -5.02 -1.21
N GLY A 165 12.73 -5.04 -0.90
CA GLY A 165 13.60 -3.87 -1.07
C GLY A 165 13.76 -3.52 -2.54
N VAL A 166 13.75 -2.23 -2.87
CA VAL A 166 14.01 -1.72 -4.22
C VAL A 166 15.10 -0.66 -4.18
N ASP A 167 15.81 -0.44 -5.27
CA ASP A 167 16.86 0.56 -5.32
C ASP A 167 16.31 1.98 -5.44
N THR A 168 15.18 2.14 -6.14
CA THR A 168 14.55 3.43 -6.41
C THR A 168 13.03 3.32 -6.33
N VAL A 169 12.39 4.42 -5.93
CA VAL A 169 10.93 4.57 -5.99
C VAL A 169 10.60 5.31 -7.29
N PRO A 170 9.94 4.66 -8.26
CA PRO A 170 9.76 5.21 -9.62
C PRO A 170 8.83 6.43 -9.66
N ASP A 171 7.94 6.57 -8.69
CA ASP A 171 6.94 7.64 -8.66
C ASP A 171 7.06 8.47 -7.38
N THR A 172 8.22 9.11 -7.23
CA THR A 172 8.37 10.10 -6.16
C THR A 172 7.47 11.29 -6.48
N ILE A 173 6.46 11.55 -5.64
CA ILE A 173 5.63 12.75 -5.77
C ILE A 173 6.56 13.95 -5.74
N THR A 174 6.59 14.71 -6.84
CA THR A 174 7.31 15.97 -6.89
C THR A 174 6.58 16.92 -5.93
N LEU A 175 7.30 17.43 -4.92
CA LEU A 175 6.73 18.42 -4.02
C LEU A 175 6.19 19.59 -4.84
N PRO A 176 5.04 20.18 -4.48
CA PRO A 176 4.50 21.33 -5.18
C PRO A 176 5.58 22.41 -5.35
N VAL A 177 5.67 22.99 -6.54
CA VAL A 177 6.69 24.01 -6.89
C VAL A 177 6.72 25.18 -5.89
N ASN A 178 5.59 25.44 -5.26
CA ASN A 178 5.42 26.46 -4.23
C ASN A 178 5.63 25.97 -2.80
N SER A 179 6.07 24.72 -2.61
CA SER A 179 6.45 24.24 -1.28
C SER A 179 7.70 24.99 -0.81
N PRO A 180 7.78 25.41 0.47
CA PRO A 180 9.01 25.96 1.06
C PRO A 180 10.23 25.06 0.84
N TRP A 181 10.01 23.79 0.53
CA TRP A 181 11.01 22.74 0.34
C TRP A 181 11.34 22.45 -1.12
N SER A 182 10.79 23.20 -2.09
CA SER A 182 11.01 22.99 -3.53
C SER A 182 12.49 23.10 -3.94
N PHE A 183 13.30 23.78 -3.14
CA PHE A 183 14.75 23.88 -3.36
C PHE A 183 15.48 22.53 -3.29
N LEU A 184 14.90 21.53 -2.59
CA LEU A 184 15.49 20.18 -2.48
C LEU A 184 15.40 19.40 -3.78
N ASN A 185 14.50 19.77 -4.68
CA ASN A 185 14.31 19.13 -5.99
C ASN A 185 15.24 19.68 -7.09
N LYS A 186 16.06 20.71 -6.79
CA LYS A 186 17.07 21.17 -7.75
C LYS A 186 18.17 20.12 -7.88
N LYS A 187 18.11 19.31 -8.95
CA LYS A 187 19.26 18.53 -9.38
C LYS A 187 20.48 19.46 -9.49
N LYS A 188 21.57 19.12 -8.83
CA LYS A 188 22.88 19.69 -9.14
C LYS A 188 23.21 19.27 -10.57
N ASN A 189 23.14 20.20 -11.49
CA ASN A 189 23.81 20.08 -12.77
C ASN A 189 25.32 20.30 -12.54
#